data_1d1e3b50807ab6d33d35134226923460
#
_entry.id   1d1e3b50807ab6d33d35134226923460
#
_cell.length_a   1.000
_cell.length_b   1.000
_cell.length_c   1.000
_cell.angle_alpha   90.00
_cell.angle_beta   90.00
_cell.angle_gamma   90.00
#
_symmetry.space_group_name_H-M   'P 1'
#
loop_
_entity.id
_entity.type
_entity.pdbx_description
1 polymer ?
#
loop_
_entity_poly.entity_id
_entity_poly.type
_entity_poly.pdbx_seq_one_letter_code
_entity_poly.pdbx_strand_id
1 'polypeptide(L)'
;YRAMGVEVEVTLVGDRPCGGDVPQEKLDALIARADSAVRELFDAEPIHGPSSTDANIPLAAGIPAICVSAAVGRGCHTRQEEIDLDQLPNGAKLSMRLMQEYFEI
;
A
#
# COMPACT_ATOMS: atom_id res chain seq x y z
N TYR A 1 -18.63 5.69 -30.09
CA TYR A 1 -19.49 4.49 -30.31
C TYR A 1 -20.97 4.88 -30.43
N ARG A 2 -21.48 5.82 -29.62
CA ARG A 2 -22.88 6.29 -29.73
C ARG A 2 -23.20 6.85 -31.10
N ALA A 3 -22.27 7.58 -31.73
CA ALA A 3 -22.42 8.08 -33.07
C ALA A 3 -22.52 7.00 -34.16
N MET A 4 -22.15 5.77 -33.84
CA MET A 4 -22.24 4.58 -34.69
C MET A 4 -23.52 3.78 -34.45
N GLY A 5 -24.47 4.30 -33.66
CA GLY A 5 -25.71 3.60 -33.30
C GLY A 5 -25.53 2.49 -32.24
N VAL A 6 -24.37 2.49 -31.55
CA VAL A 6 -24.11 1.57 -30.43
C VAL A 6 -24.66 2.18 -29.15
N GLU A 7 -25.44 1.42 -28.41
CA GLU A 7 -25.87 1.80 -27.07
C GLU A 7 -24.72 1.69 -26.09
N VAL A 8 -24.46 2.76 -25.34
CA VAL A 8 -23.36 2.83 -24.37
C VAL A 8 -23.91 3.35 -23.05
N GLU A 9 -23.81 2.51 -22.02
CA GLU A 9 -24.07 2.87 -20.63
C GLU A 9 -22.74 3.06 -19.91
N VAL A 10 -22.62 4.16 -19.17
CA VAL A 10 -21.45 4.45 -18.34
C VAL A 10 -21.90 4.60 -16.90
N THR A 11 -21.43 3.72 -16.05
CA THR A 11 -21.75 3.73 -14.62
C THR A 11 -20.48 3.90 -13.81
N LEU A 12 -20.47 4.87 -12.89
CA LEU A 12 -19.38 5.04 -11.93
C LEU A 12 -19.52 3.93 -10.87
N VAL A 13 -18.59 2.98 -10.85
CA VAL A 13 -18.58 1.87 -9.90
C VAL A 13 -17.66 2.10 -8.70
N GLY A 14 -16.81 3.11 -8.77
CA GLY A 14 -15.91 3.48 -7.67
C GLY A 14 -15.17 4.76 -7.97
N ASP A 15 -14.76 5.43 -6.90
CA ASP A 15 -13.95 6.64 -6.95
C ASP A 15 -12.94 6.58 -5.80
N ARG A 16 -11.65 6.64 -6.15
CA ARG A 16 -10.56 6.66 -5.17
C ARG A 16 -9.76 7.93 -5.36
N PRO A 17 -9.59 8.74 -4.30
CA PRO A 17 -8.77 9.95 -4.39
C PRO A 17 -7.30 9.60 -4.63
N CYS A 18 -6.51 10.53 -5.13
CA CYS A 18 -5.06 10.37 -5.23
C CYS A 18 -4.42 10.47 -3.84
N GLY A 19 -4.06 11.60 -3.44
CA GLY A 19 -3.49 11.92 -2.15
C GLY A 19 -3.99 13.26 -1.69
N GLY A 20 -3.51 13.73 -0.57
CA GLY A 20 -3.85 15.03 -0.01
C GLY A 20 -2.63 15.75 0.54
N ASP A 21 -2.88 16.86 1.18
CA ASP A 21 -1.86 17.64 1.86
C ASP A 21 -1.63 17.05 3.26
N VAL A 22 -0.56 16.27 3.37
CA VAL A 22 -0.18 15.56 4.60
C VAL A 22 1.11 16.17 5.15
N PRO A 23 1.21 16.38 6.48
CA PRO A 23 2.47 16.82 7.09
C PRO A 23 3.60 15.85 6.77
N GLN A 24 4.57 16.32 5.99
CA GLN A 24 5.67 15.49 5.48
C GLN A 24 6.45 14.81 6.60
N GLU A 25 6.75 15.54 7.67
CA GLU A 25 7.48 15.01 8.84
C GLU A 25 6.80 13.78 9.45
N LYS A 26 5.46 13.80 9.53
CA LYS A 26 4.68 12.65 10.08
C LYS A 26 4.69 11.47 9.13
N LEU A 27 4.62 11.74 7.84
CA LEU A 27 4.69 10.69 6.82
C LEU A 27 6.08 10.05 6.80
N ASP A 28 7.14 10.85 6.86
CA ASP A 28 8.53 10.38 6.91
C ASP A 28 8.79 9.51 8.15
N ALA A 29 8.26 9.91 9.31
CA ALA A 29 8.37 9.12 10.53
C ALA A 29 7.69 7.76 10.41
N LEU A 30 6.51 7.71 9.77
CA LEU A 30 5.79 6.47 9.52
C LEU A 30 6.55 5.55 8.55
N ILE A 31 7.09 6.12 7.48
CA ILE A 31 7.93 5.41 6.50
C ILE A 31 9.17 4.84 7.19
N ALA A 32 9.88 5.64 7.97
CA ALA A 32 11.09 5.20 8.65
C ALA A 32 10.88 4.01 9.59
N ARG A 33 9.74 3.93 10.26
CA ARG A 33 9.36 2.78 11.09
C ARG A 33 9.14 1.52 10.25
N ALA A 34 8.38 1.66 9.17
CA ALA A 34 8.13 0.55 8.28
C ALA A 34 9.44 0.04 7.64
N ASP A 35 10.30 0.93 7.21
CA ASP A 35 11.61 0.60 6.64
C ASP A 35 12.51 -0.16 7.62
N SER A 36 12.56 0.30 8.86
CA SER A 36 13.33 -0.38 9.90
C SER A 36 12.82 -1.81 10.13
N ALA A 37 11.50 -1.97 10.20
CA ALA A 37 10.88 -3.28 10.38
C ALA A 37 11.13 -4.22 9.18
N VAL A 38 11.07 -3.69 7.97
CA VAL A 38 11.35 -4.47 6.75
C VAL A 38 12.80 -4.94 6.73
N ARG A 39 13.76 -4.04 6.99
CA ARG A 39 15.18 -4.41 7.03
C ARG A 39 15.48 -5.52 8.03
N GLU A 40 14.92 -5.42 9.22
CA GLU A 40 15.14 -6.42 10.27
C GLU A 40 14.50 -7.78 9.98
N LEU A 41 13.28 -7.79 9.42
CA LEU A 41 12.52 -9.01 9.24
C LEU A 41 12.83 -9.75 7.94
N PHE A 42 13.18 -9.01 6.88
CA PHE A 42 13.38 -9.57 5.56
C PHE A 42 14.84 -9.54 5.08
N ASP A 43 15.74 -8.93 5.85
CA ASP A 43 17.13 -8.71 5.44
C ASP A 43 17.25 -8.12 4.03
N ALA A 44 16.40 -7.13 3.75
CA ALA A 44 16.26 -6.52 2.44
C ALA A 44 16.00 -5.01 2.57
N GLU A 45 16.41 -4.26 1.56
CA GLU A 45 16.08 -2.84 1.49
C GLU A 45 14.64 -2.65 1.01
N PRO A 46 13.85 -1.82 1.71
CA PRO A 46 12.50 -1.50 1.29
C PRO A 46 12.51 -0.72 -0.03
N ILE A 47 11.52 -0.99 -0.86
CA ILE A 47 11.32 -0.29 -2.14
C ILE A 47 10.08 0.59 -1.99
N HIS A 48 10.24 1.88 -2.28
CA HIS A 48 9.15 2.85 -2.24
C HIS A 48 8.67 3.17 -3.65
N GLY A 49 7.39 3.44 -3.78
CA GLY A 49 6.83 3.88 -5.03
C GLY A 49 5.38 4.35 -4.90
N PRO A 50 4.92 5.18 -5.82
CA PRO A 50 3.52 5.56 -5.88
C PRO A 50 2.68 4.35 -6.33
N SER A 51 1.51 4.21 -5.70
CA SER A 51 0.58 3.15 -6.05
C SER A 51 -0.85 3.57 -5.72
N SER A 52 -1.81 2.98 -6.41
CA SER A 52 -3.21 3.15 -6.08
C SER A 52 -3.61 2.11 -5.03
N THR A 53 -3.64 2.53 -3.77
CA THR A 53 -3.98 1.69 -2.62
C THR A 53 -5.02 2.35 -1.74
N ASP A 54 -5.55 1.63 -0.77
CA ASP A 54 -6.49 2.17 0.21
C ASP A 54 -5.87 3.25 1.10
N ALA A 55 -4.52 3.36 1.16
CA ALA A 55 -3.82 4.46 1.81
C ALA A 55 -4.16 5.84 1.21
N ASN A 56 -4.60 5.89 -0.05
CA ASN A 56 -5.00 7.14 -0.70
C ASN A 56 -6.19 7.81 -0.02
N ILE A 57 -7.07 7.05 0.62
CA ILE A 57 -8.24 7.60 1.32
C ILE A 57 -7.84 8.44 2.54
N PRO A 58 -7.10 7.91 3.52
CA PRO A 58 -6.62 8.73 4.64
C PRO A 58 -5.65 9.84 4.18
N LEU A 59 -4.79 9.60 3.19
CA LEU A 59 -3.92 10.63 2.65
C LEU A 59 -4.71 11.81 2.08
N ALA A 60 -5.80 11.54 1.36
CA ALA A 60 -6.68 12.59 0.85
C ALA A 60 -7.36 13.41 1.95
N ALA A 61 -7.54 12.81 3.14
CA ALA A 61 -8.06 13.47 4.33
C ALA A 61 -6.97 14.17 5.18
N GLY A 62 -5.72 14.24 4.70
CA GLY A 62 -4.61 14.85 5.42
C GLY A 62 -4.02 13.98 6.53
N ILE A 63 -4.34 12.69 6.53
CA ILE A 63 -3.87 11.72 7.54
C ILE A 63 -2.68 10.95 6.96
N PRO A 64 -1.52 10.94 7.63
CA PRO A 64 -0.38 10.14 7.21
C PRO A 64 -0.74 8.66 7.11
N ALA A 65 -0.49 8.05 5.96
CA ALA A 65 -0.75 6.65 5.72
C ALA A 65 0.21 6.07 4.68
N ILE A 66 0.53 4.81 4.86
CA ILE A 66 1.30 4.02 3.90
C ILE A 66 0.63 2.66 3.68
N CYS A 67 0.90 2.04 2.57
CA CYS A 67 0.54 0.66 2.31
C CYS A 67 1.82 -0.19 2.33
N VAL A 68 1.82 -1.24 3.11
CA VAL A 68 2.97 -2.15 3.26
C VAL A 68 2.53 -3.55 2.88
N SER A 69 3.32 -4.22 2.05
CA SER A 69 3.04 -5.61 1.69
C SER A 69 3.37 -6.56 2.83
N ALA A 70 2.45 -7.46 3.15
CA ALA A 70 2.67 -8.55 4.09
C ALA A 70 3.22 -9.83 3.41
N ALA A 71 3.51 -9.77 2.12
CA ALA A 71 4.05 -10.88 1.35
C ALA A 71 5.12 -10.40 0.38
N VAL A 72 6.13 -11.21 0.17
CA VAL A 72 7.08 -11.03 -0.93
C VAL A 72 6.49 -11.71 -2.16
N GLY A 73 6.34 -10.97 -3.22
CA GLY A 73 5.73 -11.47 -4.43
C GLY A 73 6.21 -10.74 -5.67
N ARG A 74 5.77 -11.21 -6.80
CA ARG A 74 6.07 -10.62 -8.12
C ARG A 74 4.95 -10.90 -9.10
N GLY A 75 4.95 -10.16 -10.20
CA GLY A 75 3.98 -10.35 -11.27
C GLY A 75 2.55 -9.91 -10.89
N CYS A 76 2.38 -8.99 -9.94
CA CYS A 76 1.08 -8.50 -9.50
C CYS A 76 0.16 -8.15 -10.67
N HIS A 77 -1.11 -8.58 -10.57
CA HIS A 77 -2.15 -8.36 -11.58
C HIS A 77 -1.90 -9.05 -12.92
N THR A 78 -1.06 -10.08 -12.95
CA THR A 78 -0.83 -10.93 -14.13
C THR A 78 -1.16 -12.38 -13.82
N ARG A 79 -1.20 -13.22 -14.88
CA ARG A 79 -1.38 -14.67 -14.70
C ARG A 79 -0.16 -15.37 -14.09
N GLN A 80 0.99 -14.68 -14.06
CA GLN A 80 2.24 -15.15 -13.46
C GLN A 80 2.45 -14.60 -12.05
N GLU A 81 1.41 -14.05 -11.44
CA GLU A 81 1.48 -13.56 -10.07
C GLU A 81 1.80 -14.70 -9.11
N GLU A 82 2.79 -14.48 -8.29
CA GLU A 82 3.26 -15.46 -7.30
C GLU A 82 3.70 -14.79 -6.02
N ILE A 83 3.66 -15.53 -4.92
CA ILE A 83 4.20 -15.11 -3.62
C ILE A 83 5.19 -16.15 -3.09
N ASP A 84 6.14 -15.67 -2.30
CA ASP A 84 7.08 -16.51 -1.58
C ASP A 84 6.44 -16.95 -0.25
N LEU A 85 6.07 -18.23 -0.18
CA LEU A 85 5.43 -18.80 1.01
C LEU A 85 6.36 -18.83 2.23
N ASP A 86 7.66 -18.94 2.03
CA ASP A 86 8.63 -18.97 3.13
C ASP A 86 8.74 -17.59 3.82
N GLN A 87 8.34 -16.52 3.15
CA GLN A 87 8.34 -15.16 3.69
C GLN A 87 7.02 -14.76 4.37
N LEU A 88 5.97 -15.56 4.26
CA LEU A 88 4.68 -15.23 4.90
C LEU A 88 4.77 -15.06 6.42
N PRO A 89 5.53 -15.85 7.17
CA PRO A 89 5.71 -15.62 8.61
C PRO A 89 6.34 -14.27 8.93
N ASN A 90 7.29 -13.80 8.10
CA ASN A 90 7.90 -12.48 8.27
C ASN A 90 6.90 -11.36 7.94
N GLY A 91 6.05 -11.55 6.94
CA GLY A 91 4.96 -10.63 6.64
C GLY A 91 3.95 -10.49 7.78
N ALA A 92 3.59 -11.60 8.42
CA ALA A 92 2.73 -11.58 9.60
C ALA A 92 3.39 -10.83 10.78
N LYS A 93 4.68 -11.09 11.03
CA LYS A 93 5.45 -10.37 12.06
C LYS A 93 5.54 -8.88 11.77
N LEU A 94 5.75 -8.50 10.50
CA LEU A 94 5.76 -7.09 10.08
C LEU A 94 4.44 -6.40 10.42
N SER A 95 3.33 -7.01 10.06
CA SER A 95 2.00 -6.46 10.34
C SER A 95 1.74 -6.30 11.84
N MET A 96 2.08 -7.32 12.63
CA MET A 96 1.95 -7.26 14.09
C MET A 96 2.84 -6.17 14.71
N ARG A 97 4.09 -6.08 14.28
CA ARG A 97 5.04 -5.08 14.80
C ARG A 97 4.55 -3.66 14.51
N LEU A 98 4.13 -3.37 13.29
CA LEU A 98 3.63 -2.04 12.94
C LEU A 98 2.37 -1.66 13.72
N MET A 99 1.48 -2.61 14.00
CA MET A 99 0.32 -2.38 14.85
C MET A 99 0.71 -2.11 16.30
N GLN A 100 1.64 -2.87 16.86
CA GLN A 100 2.13 -2.68 18.22
C GLN A 100 2.80 -1.31 18.38
N GLU A 101 3.72 -0.96 17.49
CA GLU A 101 4.42 0.32 17.52
C GLU A 101 3.49 1.53 17.37
N TYR A 102 2.34 1.37 16.73
CA TYR A 102 1.32 2.41 16.67
C TYR A 102 0.74 2.76 18.04
N PHE A 103 0.56 1.77 18.89
CA PHE A 103 -0.02 1.96 20.23
C PHE A 103 1.01 2.31 21.31
N GLU A 104 2.29 2.19 21.02
CA GLU A 104 3.39 2.53 21.94
C GLU A 104 3.81 4.01 21.86
N ILE A 105 3.12 4.77 21.08
CA ILE A 105 3.43 6.21 20.86
C ILE A 105 2.74 7.10 21.91
#